data_ac59f6cfb1eaaa257fdd2cd1d474354e
#
_entry.id   ac59f6cfb1eaaa257fdd2cd1d474354e
#
_cell.length_a   1.000
_cell.length_b   1.000
_cell.length_c   1.000
_cell.angle_alpha   90.00
_cell.angle_beta   90.00
_cell.angle_gamma   90.00
#
_symmetry.space_group_name_H-M   'P 1'
#
loop_
_entity.id
_entity.type
_entity.pdbx_description
1 polymer ?
#
loop_
_entity_poly.entity_id
_entity_poly.type
_entity_poly.pdbx_seq_one_letter_code
_entity_poly.pdbx_strand_id
1 'polypeptide(L)'
;MTHSHTPSSHRTTLALALALALPLTLAACGGGGGGDTATPVPTGPQNISIDFAAKAGTQDVKCGTTITGLGSSKANADLHDLRFYVSNVALLNDKGESVAVTLDVNDWQTKEVALIDLEDATGACADAGTKAMNLKITGTVPAGTYNGLKLTMGVPSSLNHTDYAVATKPMDVQALAWSWQAGRKFAQIEVNPAGGVARPAPAAAGKTFYVHLGSTGCTGNPVTGETVSCARPDRMDFSLSSFNVATQKVVLDLAALYTGTNLNEDLGGAQGCMSGATDPECNAIFKVLALDLTTGKPINGGSGQTLFRVEGK
;
A
#
# COMPACT_ATOMS: atom_id res chain seq x y z
N MET A 1 -25.67 -0.18 64.42
CA MET A 1 -24.77 0.62 65.25
C MET A 1 -24.11 1.60 64.26
N THR A 2 -24.76 2.64 63.97
CA THR A 2 -24.67 4.09 64.33
C THR A 2 -23.23 4.55 64.65
N HIS A 3 -22.69 5.43 63.83
CA HIS A 3 -22.24 6.79 64.13
C HIS A 3 -21.72 7.49 62.89
N SER A 4 -22.42 8.37 62.44
CA SER A 4 -22.42 9.77 61.98
C SER A 4 -21.38 10.65 62.69
N HIS A 5 -20.62 11.39 61.90
CA HIS A 5 -20.17 12.79 62.23
C HIS A 5 -19.71 13.56 60.98
N THR A 6 -20.47 14.54 60.58
CA THR A 6 -20.06 15.85 60.08
C THR A 6 -20.12 16.85 61.26
N PRO A 7 -19.60 18.08 61.27
CA PRO A 7 -19.29 19.03 60.22
C PRO A 7 -18.01 19.88 60.45
N SER A 8 -17.62 20.81 59.56
CA SER A 8 -17.56 22.25 59.87
C SER A 8 -16.87 23.05 58.77
N SER A 9 -17.59 24.07 58.40
CA SER A 9 -17.25 25.20 57.50
C SER A 9 -16.22 26.14 58.08
N HIS A 10 -15.29 26.69 57.25
CA HIS A 10 -14.79 28.06 57.43
C HIS A 10 -14.68 28.80 56.09
N ARG A 11 -15.55 29.80 55.97
CA ARG A 11 -15.44 30.88 54.97
C ARG A 11 -14.40 31.87 55.46
N THR A 12 -13.49 32.30 54.59
CA THR A 12 -12.78 33.57 54.81
C THR A 12 -12.73 34.34 53.47
N THR A 13 -13.45 35.44 53.46
CA THR A 13 -13.42 36.53 52.49
C THR A 13 -12.26 37.47 52.85
N LEU A 14 -11.51 37.97 51.87
CA LEU A 14 -10.83 39.28 51.84
C LEU A 14 -10.27 39.53 50.46
N ALA A 15 -10.81 40.44 49.76
CA ALA A 15 -10.58 41.87 49.59
C ALA A 15 -9.70 42.22 48.40
N LEU A 16 -10.37 42.94 47.54
CA LEU A 16 -10.02 43.66 46.33
C LEU A 16 -8.83 44.63 46.52
N ALA A 17 -7.86 44.59 45.59
CA ALA A 17 -6.99 45.74 45.33
C ALA A 17 -6.84 45.96 43.82
N LEU A 18 -7.46 47.03 43.36
CA LEU A 18 -7.43 47.58 42.02
C LEU A 18 -6.14 48.40 41.87
N ALA A 19 -5.26 48.04 40.96
CA ALA A 19 -4.16 48.90 40.53
C ALA A 19 -4.29 49.20 39.04
N LEU A 20 -4.68 50.41 38.70
CA LEU A 20 -4.61 50.99 37.36
C LEU A 20 -3.14 51.29 37.02
N ALA A 21 -2.67 50.77 35.91
CA ALA A 21 -1.46 51.25 35.24
C ALA A 21 -1.77 51.55 33.77
N LEU A 22 -1.60 52.83 33.40
CA LEU A 22 -1.75 53.37 32.05
C LEU A 22 -0.71 52.77 31.09
N PRO A 23 -1.03 52.63 29.79
CA PRO A 23 -0.06 52.25 28.79
C PRO A 23 0.73 53.47 28.26
N LEU A 24 2.03 53.39 28.27
CA LEU A 24 2.89 54.26 27.48
C LEU A 24 2.94 53.70 26.04
N THR A 25 2.36 54.43 25.11
CA THR A 25 2.54 54.22 23.67
C THR A 25 3.89 54.82 23.23
N LEU A 26 4.85 53.99 22.89
CA LEU A 26 5.99 54.36 22.04
C LEU A 26 5.67 54.08 20.60
N ALA A 27 5.38 55.07 19.83
CA ALA A 27 5.42 55.03 18.37
C ALA A 27 6.88 55.08 17.92
N ALA A 28 7.38 53.98 17.33
CA ALA A 28 8.61 53.97 16.56
C ALA A 28 8.24 53.74 15.10
N CYS A 29 8.24 54.80 14.29
CA CYS A 29 8.37 54.74 12.84
C CYS A 29 9.81 54.29 12.51
N GLY A 30 9.93 53.34 11.57
CA GLY A 30 11.25 53.10 10.99
C GLY A 30 11.31 51.84 10.13
N GLY A 31 11.36 52.02 8.83
CA GLY A 31 12.14 51.20 7.90
C GLY A 31 11.45 49.99 7.26
N GLY A 32 11.02 50.16 6.01
CA GLY A 32 10.69 49.06 5.11
C GLY A 32 11.90 48.16 4.90
N GLY A 33 11.70 46.90 5.17
CA GLY A 33 12.52 45.79 4.74
C GLY A 33 11.56 44.66 4.38
N GLY A 34 11.45 44.36 3.08
CA GLY A 34 10.75 43.16 2.61
C GLY A 34 11.44 41.93 3.18
N GLY A 35 10.98 41.50 4.31
CA GLY A 35 11.35 40.21 4.86
C GLY A 35 10.48 39.16 4.17
N ASP A 36 11.09 38.35 3.31
CA ASP A 36 10.53 37.06 2.97
C ASP A 36 10.18 36.37 4.30
N THR A 37 8.88 36.27 4.56
CA THR A 37 8.38 35.42 5.67
C THR A 37 8.65 33.98 5.27
N ALA A 38 9.84 33.49 5.54
CA ALA A 38 10.14 32.08 5.47
C ALA A 38 9.08 31.34 6.29
N THR A 39 8.28 30.52 5.60
CA THR A 39 7.30 29.66 6.25
C THR A 39 8.04 28.89 7.36
N PRO A 40 7.56 28.91 8.62
CA PRO A 40 8.26 28.21 9.70
C PRO A 40 8.44 26.73 9.32
N VAL A 41 9.68 26.27 9.30
CA VAL A 41 9.97 24.86 9.13
C VAL A 41 9.39 24.13 10.34
N PRO A 42 8.54 23.11 10.15
CA PRO A 42 8.00 22.33 11.26
C PRO A 42 9.14 21.79 12.13
N THR A 43 9.03 21.95 13.45
CA THR A 43 10.10 21.56 14.41
C THR A 43 9.92 20.17 15.01
N GLY A 44 8.85 19.45 14.67
CA GLY A 44 8.53 18.11 15.17
C GLY A 44 8.15 17.13 14.05
N PRO A 45 7.94 15.85 14.38
CA PRO A 45 7.47 14.87 13.41
C PRO A 45 6.20 15.32 12.70
N GLN A 46 6.10 15.04 11.40
CA GLN A 46 4.96 15.34 10.56
C GLN A 46 4.12 14.08 10.37
N ASN A 47 2.79 14.18 10.55
CA ASN A 47 1.87 13.14 10.14
C ASN A 47 1.74 13.15 8.62
N ILE A 48 1.73 11.97 8.02
CA ILE A 48 1.55 11.77 6.59
C ILE A 48 0.43 10.78 6.30
N SER A 49 -0.18 10.95 5.12
CA SER A 49 -1.13 10.01 4.53
C SER A 49 -0.80 9.82 3.06
N ILE A 50 -0.41 8.62 2.66
CA ILE A 50 -0.14 8.23 1.29
C ILE A 50 -1.39 7.55 0.76
N ASP A 51 -2.13 8.20 -0.12
CA ASP A 51 -3.37 7.69 -0.67
C ASP A 51 -3.11 6.86 -1.92
N PHE A 52 -3.91 5.80 -2.10
CA PHE A 52 -3.88 4.88 -3.25
C PHE A 52 -5.21 4.88 -3.97
N ALA A 53 -5.15 4.61 -5.27
CA ALA A 53 -6.32 4.37 -6.11
C ALA A 53 -6.01 3.32 -7.19
N ALA A 54 -7.04 2.68 -7.74
CA ALA A 54 -6.92 1.81 -8.89
C ALA A 54 -7.51 2.49 -10.13
N LYS A 55 -6.79 2.42 -11.25
CA LYS A 55 -7.27 2.88 -12.56
C LYS A 55 -6.90 1.91 -13.68
N ALA A 56 -7.56 2.04 -14.81
CA ALA A 56 -7.16 1.45 -16.09
C ALA A 56 -6.99 2.60 -17.08
N GLY A 57 -5.77 3.12 -17.20
CA GLY A 57 -5.51 4.37 -17.87
C GLY A 57 -6.20 5.55 -17.17
N THR A 58 -7.25 6.11 -17.78
CA THR A 58 -8.04 7.20 -17.17
C THR A 58 -9.32 6.72 -16.49
N GLN A 59 -9.75 5.47 -16.73
CA GLN A 59 -10.95 4.91 -16.15
C GLN A 59 -10.69 4.52 -14.68
N ASP A 60 -11.58 4.93 -13.76
CA ASP A 60 -11.56 4.44 -12.38
C ASP A 60 -11.92 2.95 -12.35
N VAL A 61 -11.16 2.18 -11.55
CA VAL A 61 -11.42 0.76 -11.32
C VAL A 61 -12.12 0.60 -9.97
N LYS A 62 -13.29 -0.02 -10.02
CA LYS A 62 -14.13 -0.30 -8.83
C LYS A 62 -14.85 -1.62 -9.04
N CYS A 63 -15.15 -2.30 -7.94
CA CYS A 63 -16.06 -3.45 -7.96
C CYS A 63 -17.42 -3.07 -8.57
N GLY A 64 -18.04 -3.98 -9.32
CA GLY A 64 -19.34 -3.74 -9.95
C GLY A 64 -19.32 -2.78 -11.15
N THR A 65 -18.15 -2.32 -11.59
CA THR A 65 -17.99 -1.47 -12.78
C THR A 65 -17.10 -2.17 -13.80
N THR A 66 -17.60 -2.36 -15.02
CA THR A 66 -16.83 -3.01 -16.08
C THR A 66 -15.67 -2.11 -16.55
N ILE A 67 -14.47 -2.67 -16.56
CA ILE A 67 -13.26 -2.07 -17.08
C ILE A 67 -13.17 -2.42 -18.57
N THR A 68 -12.86 -1.45 -19.42
CA THR A 68 -12.89 -1.66 -20.88
C THR A 68 -11.48 -1.71 -21.47
N GLY A 69 -11.28 -2.57 -22.47
CA GLY A 69 -10.11 -2.56 -23.31
C GLY A 69 -8.80 -3.00 -22.66
N LEU A 70 -8.86 -3.90 -21.67
CA LEU A 70 -7.67 -4.41 -20.98
C LEU A 70 -6.89 -5.41 -21.84
N GLY A 71 -5.57 -5.37 -21.65
CA GLY A 71 -4.64 -6.34 -22.24
C GLY A 71 -4.52 -6.24 -23.76
N SER A 72 -3.83 -7.21 -24.36
CA SER A 72 -3.65 -7.33 -25.80
C SER A 72 -4.94 -7.77 -26.50
N SER A 73 -5.80 -8.53 -25.82
CA SER A 73 -7.11 -8.94 -26.30
C SER A 73 -8.15 -7.81 -26.27
N LYS A 74 -7.84 -6.65 -25.68
CA LYS A 74 -8.77 -5.54 -25.47
C LYS A 74 -10.07 -5.98 -24.78
N ALA A 75 -9.93 -6.89 -23.83
CA ALA A 75 -11.06 -7.46 -23.11
C ALA A 75 -11.78 -6.41 -22.25
N ASN A 76 -13.10 -6.52 -22.18
CA ASN A 76 -13.85 -5.94 -21.10
C ASN A 76 -13.76 -6.91 -19.91
N ALA A 77 -13.56 -6.41 -18.71
CA ALA A 77 -13.43 -7.25 -17.52
C ALA A 77 -14.03 -6.58 -16.30
N ASP A 78 -14.48 -7.38 -15.34
CA ASP A 78 -14.90 -6.91 -14.03
C ASP A 78 -13.80 -7.19 -13.02
N LEU A 79 -13.57 -6.25 -12.09
CA LEU A 79 -12.65 -6.47 -10.99
C LEU A 79 -13.17 -7.61 -10.10
N HIS A 80 -12.27 -8.57 -9.75
CA HIS A 80 -12.59 -9.68 -8.87
C HIS A 80 -11.90 -9.55 -7.51
N ASP A 81 -10.64 -9.10 -7.49
CA ASP A 81 -9.87 -8.79 -6.27
C ASP A 81 -8.76 -7.77 -6.58
N LEU A 82 -8.47 -6.88 -5.63
CA LEU A 82 -7.34 -5.97 -5.73
C LEU A 82 -6.81 -5.60 -4.36
N ARG A 83 -5.90 -6.41 -3.86
CA ARG A 83 -5.22 -6.23 -2.59
C ARG A 83 -3.72 -6.43 -2.72
N PHE A 84 -2.92 -5.65 -1.98
CA PHE A 84 -1.48 -5.82 -1.95
C PHE A 84 -0.83 -5.30 -0.68
N TYR A 85 0.25 -5.96 -0.27
CA TYR A 85 1.07 -5.52 0.85
C TYR A 85 2.14 -4.55 0.41
N VAL A 86 2.38 -3.53 1.24
CA VAL A 86 3.42 -2.53 1.06
C VAL A 86 4.33 -2.52 2.29
N SER A 87 5.63 -2.49 2.06
CA SER A 87 6.67 -2.40 3.08
C SER A 87 7.76 -1.41 2.68
N ASN A 88 8.76 -1.17 3.55
CA ASN A 88 9.87 -0.25 3.30
C ASN A 88 9.43 1.15 2.85
N VAL A 89 8.36 1.65 3.48
CA VAL A 89 7.79 2.96 3.12
C VAL A 89 8.74 4.06 3.54
N ALA A 90 9.15 4.90 2.59
CA ALA A 90 10.03 6.03 2.83
C ALA A 90 9.68 7.21 1.92
N LEU A 91 9.84 8.42 2.42
CA LEU A 91 9.80 9.62 1.59
C LEU A 91 11.22 10.00 1.13
N LEU A 92 11.32 10.60 -0.03
CA LEU A 92 12.59 11.13 -0.54
C LEU A 92 12.64 12.64 -0.27
N ASN A 93 13.73 13.10 0.34
CA ASN A 93 13.96 14.52 0.55
C ASN A 93 14.46 15.22 -0.74
N ASP A 94 14.73 16.51 -0.67
CA ASP A 94 15.22 17.33 -1.80
C ASP A 94 16.59 16.90 -2.33
N LYS A 95 17.34 16.12 -1.54
CA LYS A 95 18.63 15.52 -1.95
C LYS A 95 18.47 14.11 -2.55
N GLY A 96 17.24 13.58 -2.59
CA GLY A 96 16.96 12.21 -2.99
C GLY A 96 17.29 11.15 -1.93
N GLU A 97 17.60 11.57 -0.70
CA GLU A 97 17.84 10.65 0.41
C GLU A 97 16.54 10.07 0.94
N SER A 98 16.57 8.79 1.24
CA SER A 98 15.40 8.04 1.73
C SER A 98 15.24 8.23 3.23
N VAL A 99 14.08 8.75 3.65
CA VAL A 99 13.70 8.93 5.06
C VAL A 99 12.54 8.00 5.38
N ALA A 100 12.78 7.01 6.22
CA ALA A 100 11.79 6.00 6.57
C ALA A 100 10.55 6.61 7.24
N VAL A 101 9.38 6.13 6.84
CA VAL A 101 8.11 6.43 7.50
C VAL A 101 7.96 5.49 8.69
N THR A 102 7.70 6.05 9.86
CA THR A 102 7.22 5.27 11.01
C THR A 102 5.74 5.03 10.83
N LEU A 103 5.37 3.81 10.44
CA LEU A 103 3.97 3.46 10.19
C LEU A 103 3.15 3.49 11.48
N ASP A 104 1.90 3.97 11.39
CA ASP A 104 0.91 3.77 12.44
C ASP A 104 0.58 2.28 12.58
N VAL A 105 0.16 1.86 13.76
CA VAL A 105 -0.32 0.49 13.99
C VAL A 105 -1.83 0.51 14.12
N ASN A 106 -2.50 -0.24 13.24
CA ASN A 106 -3.96 -0.40 13.22
C ASN A 106 -4.34 -1.72 12.51
N ASP A 107 -5.60 -1.95 12.22
CA ASP A 107 -6.06 -3.16 11.54
C ASP A 107 -5.48 -3.38 10.13
N TRP A 108 -4.94 -2.33 9.52
CA TRP A 108 -4.38 -2.34 8.16
C TRP A 108 -2.86 -2.20 8.12
N GLN A 109 -2.23 -1.90 9.26
CA GLN A 109 -0.81 -1.63 9.32
C GLN A 109 -0.16 -2.18 10.57
N THR A 110 1.02 -2.78 10.40
CA THR A 110 2.00 -2.99 11.46
C THR A 110 3.10 -1.92 11.34
N LYS A 111 4.14 -2.02 12.17
CA LYS A 111 5.33 -1.14 12.02
C LYS A 111 6.12 -1.38 10.73
N GLU A 112 5.90 -2.51 10.06
CA GLU A 112 6.73 -2.95 8.93
C GLU A 112 5.95 -3.10 7.63
N VAL A 113 4.63 -3.34 7.70
CA VAL A 113 3.79 -3.69 6.55
C VAL A 113 2.45 -2.98 6.64
N ALA A 114 1.95 -2.49 5.51
CA ALA A 114 0.57 -2.06 5.32
C ALA A 114 -0.11 -2.95 4.27
N LEU A 115 -1.38 -3.27 4.47
CA LEU A 115 -2.25 -3.87 3.46
C LEU A 115 -3.09 -2.77 2.81
N ILE A 116 -2.97 -2.62 1.51
CA ILE A 116 -3.86 -1.81 0.69
C ILE A 116 -4.95 -2.73 0.13
N ASP A 117 -6.19 -2.31 0.29
CA ASP A 117 -7.39 -3.03 -0.12
C ASP A 117 -8.29 -2.09 -0.93
N LEU A 118 -8.36 -2.31 -2.23
CA LEU A 118 -9.07 -1.44 -3.18
C LEU A 118 -10.36 -2.07 -3.71
N GLU A 119 -10.82 -3.14 -3.07
CA GLU A 119 -12.09 -3.82 -3.39
C GLU A 119 -13.08 -3.71 -2.22
N ASP A 120 -14.38 -3.81 -2.46
CA ASP A 120 -15.46 -3.57 -1.48
C ASP A 120 -16.48 -4.71 -1.39
N ALA A 121 -16.14 -5.89 -1.91
CA ALA A 121 -17.02 -7.07 -2.00
C ALA A 121 -18.35 -6.81 -2.72
N THR A 122 -18.42 -5.86 -3.67
CA THR A 122 -19.59 -5.69 -4.53
C THR A 122 -19.35 -6.26 -5.92
N GLY A 123 -20.42 -6.49 -6.71
CA GLY A 123 -20.31 -7.05 -8.05
C GLY A 123 -19.52 -8.36 -8.09
N ALA A 124 -18.52 -8.46 -8.96
CA ALA A 124 -17.67 -9.66 -9.09
C ALA A 124 -16.68 -9.82 -7.92
N CYS A 125 -16.42 -8.77 -7.12
CA CYS A 125 -15.58 -8.87 -5.93
C CYS A 125 -16.27 -9.61 -4.77
N ALA A 126 -17.59 -9.83 -4.82
CA ALA A 126 -18.34 -10.51 -3.75
C ALA A 126 -17.87 -11.94 -3.48
N ASP A 127 -17.26 -12.59 -4.48
CA ASP A 127 -16.82 -13.99 -4.36
C ASP A 127 -15.56 -14.15 -3.49
N ALA A 128 -14.68 -13.14 -3.42
CA ALA A 128 -13.38 -13.23 -2.77
C ALA A 128 -13.04 -12.04 -1.86
N GLY A 129 -13.74 -10.93 -2.00
CA GLY A 129 -13.44 -9.66 -1.37
C GLY A 129 -13.99 -9.51 0.04
N THR A 130 -13.68 -8.36 0.64
CA THR A 130 -14.17 -7.92 1.94
C THR A 130 -14.84 -6.55 1.82
N LYS A 131 -15.84 -6.27 2.68
CA LYS A 131 -16.55 -4.98 2.62
C LYS A 131 -15.70 -3.81 3.09
N ALA A 132 -14.70 -4.08 3.90
CA ALA A 132 -13.84 -3.04 4.45
C ALA A 132 -12.67 -2.80 3.50
N MET A 133 -12.44 -1.55 3.14
CA MET A 133 -11.36 -1.09 2.26
C MET A 133 -10.28 -0.35 3.04
N ASN A 134 -9.07 -0.37 2.51
CA ASN A 134 -8.01 0.52 2.97
C ASN A 134 -7.28 1.17 1.79
N LEU A 135 -7.52 2.44 1.59
CA LEU A 135 -7.00 3.22 0.47
C LEU A 135 -5.74 4.03 0.81
N LYS A 136 -5.14 3.84 1.99
CA LYS A 136 -4.05 4.71 2.44
C LYS A 136 -3.08 4.03 3.40
N ILE A 137 -1.87 4.57 3.42
CA ILE A 137 -0.87 4.32 4.46
C ILE A 137 -0.75 5.59 5.30
N THR A 138 -0.76 5.44 6.63
CA THR A 138 -0.57 6.55 7.56
C THR A 138 0.67 6.32 8.43
N GLY A 139 1.26 7.41 8.90
CA GLY A 139 2.44 7.35 9.74
C GLY A 139 3.06 8.72 9.96
N THR A 140 4.27 8.72 10.47
CA THR A 140 5.03 9.93 10.76
C THR A 140 6.41 9.90 10.11
N VAL A 141 6.92 11.08 9.79
CA VAL A 141 8.31 11.32 9.34
C VAL A 141 8.90 12.48 10.13
N PRO A 142 10.24 12.58 10.26
CA PRO A 142 10.88 13.77 10.77
C PRO A 142 10.43 15.04 10.04
N ALA A 143 10.54 16.21 10.70
CA ALA A 143 10.29 17.48 10.03
C ALA A 143 11.19 17.65 8.81
N GLY A 144 10.63 18.06 7.69
CA GLY A 144 11.40 18.20 6.43
C GLY A 144 10.50 18.45 5.23
N THR A 145 11.14 18.67 4.09
CA THR A 145 10.50 18.76 2.77
C THR A 145 10.77 17.47 2.01
N TYR A 146 9.70 16.91 1.46
CA TYR A 146 9.75 15.64 0.74
C TYR A 146 9.07 15.80 -0.62
N ASN A 147 9.74 15.31 -1.66
CA ASN A 147 9.30 15.42 -3.04
C ASN A 147 9.34 14.10 -3.81
N GLY A 148 9.45 12.98 -3.09
CA GLY A 148 9.42 11.65 -3.67
C GLY A 148 8.99 10.60 -2.66
N LEU A 149 8.72 9.40 -3.18
CA LEU A 149 8.23 8.25 -2.43
C LEU A 149 9.02 7.01 -2.87
N LYS A 150 9.39 6.18 -1.92
CA LYS A 150 9.96 4.85 -2.14
C LYS A 150 9.14 3.80 -1.39
N LEU A 151 8.81 2.72 -2.07
CA LEU A 151 7.99 1.62 -1.54
C LEU A 151 8.51 0.27 -2.04
N THR A 152 8.17 -0.77 -1.29
CA THR A 152 8.25 -2.16 -1.76
C THR A 152 6.85 -2.76 -1.76
N MET A 153 6.31 -3.17 -2.92
CA MET A 153 5.18 -4.09 -2.95
C MET A 153 5.69 -5.48 -2.58
N GLY A 154 5.34 -5.92 -1.38
CA GLY A 154 5.84 -7.17 -0.81
C GLY A 154 5.91 -7.17 0.70
N VAL A 155 6.04 -8.36 1.25
CA VAL A 155 6.17 -8.63 2.69
C VAL A 155 7.64 -8.88 3.03
N PRO A 156 8.19 -8.32 4.13
CA PRO A 156 9.53 -8.68 4.61
C PRO A 156 9.65 -10.19 4.85
N SER A 157 10.83 -10.75 4.59
CA SER A 157 11.09 -12.18 4.74
C SER A 157 10.76 -12.68 6.16
N SER A 158 11.01 -11.87 7.18
CA SER A 158 10.70 -12.17 8.60
C SER A 158 9.21 -12.42 8.87
N LEU A 159 8.32 -11.82 8.06
CA LEU A 159 6.86 -11.91 8.21
C LEU A 159 6.21 -12.82 7.18
N ASN A 160 6.88 -13.10 6.06
CA ASN A 160 6.29 -13.77 4.91
C ASN A 160 5.79 -15.18 5.22
N HIS A 161 6.51 -15.92 6.07
CA HIS A 161 6.24 -17.32 6.37
C HIS A 161 5.66 -17.55 7.78
N THR A 162 5.14 -16.50 8.42
CA THR A 162 4.45 -16.62 9.70
C THR A 162 3.04 -17.18 9.52
N ASP A 163 2.56 -17.93 10.52
CA ASP A 163 1.22 -18.50 10.50
C ASP A 163 0.15 -17.41 10.50
N TYR A 164 -0.65 -17.35 9.44
CA TYR A 164 -1.74 -16.38 9.31
C TYR A 164 -2.88 -16.62 10.32
N ALA A 165 -3.06 -17.84 10.81
CA ALA A 165 -4.15 -18.17 11.73
C ALA A 165 -3.96 -17.53 13.13
N VAL A 166 -2.72 -17.19 13.48
CA VAL A 166 -2.36 -16.55 14.76
C VAL A 166 -1.66 -15.20 14.58
N ALA A 167 -1.45 -14.77 13.34
CA ALA A 167 -0.85 -13.49 13.05
C ALA A 167 -1.77 -12.32 13.44
N THR A 168 -1.17 -11.20 13.83
CA THR A 168 -1.93 -9.96 14.02
C THR A 168 -2.26 -9.32 12.66
N LYS A 169 -3.36 -8.57 12.63
CA LYS A 169 -3.72 -7.78 11.45
C LYS A 169 -2.58 -6.84 11.02
N PRO A 170 -2.44 -6.67 9.72
CA PRO A 170 -3.19 -7.23 8.59
C PRO A 170 -2.60 -8.54 8.05
N MET A 171 -1.78 -9.25 8.81
CA MET A 171 -1.08 -10.46 8.38
C MET A 171 -1.92 -11.74 8.54
N ASP A 172 -3.14 -11.64 9.05
CA ASP A 172 -4.11 -12.71 9.31
C ASP A 172 -5.03 -13.02 8.12
N VAL A 173 -4.85 -12.36 6.97
CA VAL A 173 -5.72 -12.53 5.80
C VAL A 173 -5.38 -13.82 5.08
N GLN A 174 -6.19 -14.87 5.29
CA GLN A 174 -6.01 -16.19 4.68
C GLN A 174 -6.03 -16.16 3.14
N ALA A 175 -6.89 -15.33 2.53
CA ALA A 175 -6.96 -15.19 1.08
C ALA A 175 -5.63 -14.72 0.46
N LEU A 176 -4.83 -13.98 1.22
CA LEU A 176 -3.49 -13.53 0.84
C LEU A 176 -2.37 -14.48 1.32
N ALA A 177 -2.66 -15.75 1.51
CA ALA A 177 -1.68 -16.76 1.85
C ALA A 177 -1.80 -17.97 0.92
N TRP A 178 -0.66 -18.54 0.48
CA TRP A 178 -0.63 -19.82 -0.22
C TRP A 178 -0.51 -20.96 0.79
N SER A 179 0.64 -21.01 1.47
CA SER A 179 0.96 -21.94 2.57
C SER A 179 2.05 -21.30 3.42
N TRP A 180 2.32 -21.85 4.59
CA TRP A 180 3.40 -21.32 5.43
C TRP A 180 4.77 -21.41 4.73
N GLN A 181 5.04 -22.49 4.01
CA GLN A 181 6.29 -22.61 3.26
C GLN A 181 6.34 -21.67 2.05
N ALA A 182 5.26 -21.59 1.27
CA ALA A 182 5.18 -20.69 0.11
C ALA A 182 5.08 -19.23 0.52
N GLY A 183 4.50 -18.96 1.70
CA GLY A 183 4.35 -17.61 2.24
C GLY A 183 3.10 -16.90 1.73
N ARG A 184 3.13 -15.58 1.81
CA ARG A 184 2.02 -14.70 1.45
C ARG A 184 2.06 -14.29 -0.01
N LYS A 185 0.90 -14.08 -0.58
CA LYS A 185 0.73 -13.31 -1.81
C LYS A 185 1.00 -11.85 -1.48
N PHE A 186 1.99 -11.26 -2.12
CA PHE A 186 2.32 -9.84 -1.94
C PHE A 186 1.33 -8.93 -2.63
N ALA A 187 0.77 -9.41 -3.75
CA ALA A 187 -0.35 -8.82 -4.44
C ALA A 187 -1.29 -9.91 -4.95
N GLN A 188 -2.57 -9.65 -4.85
CA GLN A 188 -3.66 -10.40 -5.45
C GLN A 188 -4.44 -9.41 -6.29
N ILE A 189 -4.27 -9.51 -7.62
CA ILE A 189 -4.93 -8.63 -8.60
C ILE A 189 -5.63 -9.54 -9.59
N GLU A 190 -6.95 -9.51 -9.59
CA GLU A 190 -7.77 -10.48 -10.29
C GLU A 190 -8.87 -9.79 -11.08
N VAL A 191 -9.06 -10.21 -12.31
CA VAL A 191 -10.14 -9.71 -13.16
C VAL A 191 -10.89 -10.85 -13.83
N ASN A 192 -12.18 -10.66 -14.06
CA ASN A 192 -13.05 -11.58 -14.80
C ASN A 192 -13.24 -11.03 -16.23
N PRO A 193 -12.43 -11.45 -17.22
CA PRO A 193 -12.60 -10.99 -18.59
C PRO A 193 -13.90 -11.56 -19.20
N ALA A 194 -14.58 -10.73 -19.97
CA ALA A 194 -15.73 -11.18 -20.74
C ALA A 194 -15.33 -12.32 -21.68
N GLY A 195 -16.08 -13.40 -21.68
CA GLY A 195 -15.76 -14.62 -22.41
C GLY A 195 -14.89 -15.62 -21.64
N GLY A 196 -14.41 -15.24 -20.43
CA GLY A 196 -13.56 -16.11 -19.59
C GLY A 196 -12.14 -16.27 -20.13
N VAL A 197 -11.43 -17.25 -19.58
CA VAL A 197 -10.03 -17.55 -19.87
C VAL A 197 -9.93 -18.97 -20.45
N ALA A 198 -9.61 -19.08 -21.73
CA ALA A 198 -9.37 -20.36 -22.39
C ALA A 198 -8.08 -20.99 -21.87
N ARG A 199 -8.06 -22.32 -21.69
CA ARG A 199 -6.91 -23.07 -21.18
C ARG A 199 -6.65 -24.32 -22.04
N PRO A 200 -5.38 -24.78 -22.17
CA PRO A 200 -5.07 -26.02 -22.89
C PRO A 200 -5.72 -27.22 -22.22
N ALA A 201 -6.19 -28.18 -23.03
CA ALA A 201 -6.66 -29.44 -22.51
C ALA A 201 -5.59 -30.19 -21.71
N PRO A 202 -5.94 -30.89 -20.62
CA PRO A 202 -7.29 -31.21 -20.16
C PRO A 202 -7.92 -30.18 -19.20
N ALA A 203 -7.30 -29.00 -18.98
CA ALA A 203 -7.83 -28.00 -18.07
C ALA A 203 -9.12 -27.39 -18.60
N ALA A 204 -10.10 -27.18 -17.70
CA ALA A 204 -11.31 -26.45 -18.03
C ALA A 204 -11.01 -24.95 -18.17
N ALA A 205 -11.81 -24.25 -19.00
CA ALA A 205 -11.77 -22.79 -19.10
C ALA A 205 -12.04 -22.16 -17.73
N GLY A 206 -11.32 -21.10 -17.44
CA GLY A 206 -11.48 -20.32 -16.21
C GLY A 206 -12.39 -19.11 -16.38
N LYS A 207 -12.88 -18.57 -15.27
CA LYS A 207 -13.64 -17.30 -15.23
C LYS A 207 -12.69 -16.11 -15.01
N THR A 208 -11.66 -16.30 -14.21
CA THR A 208 -10.81 -15.24 -13.65
C THR A 208 -9.40 -15.34 -14.21
N PHE A 209 -8.81 -14.22 -14.57
CA PHE A 209 -7.37 -14.11 -14.83
C PHE A 209 -6.71 -13.61 -13.55
N TYR A 210 -5.80 -14.42 -13.01
CA TYR A 210 -5.13 -14.16 -11.74
C TYR A 210 -3.75 -13.53 -11.95
N VAL A 211 -3.41 -12.54 -11.14
CA VAL A 211 -2.03 -12.08 -10.92
C VAL A 211 -1.75 -12.14 -9.43
N HIS A 212 -1.01 -13.16 -9.01
CA HIS A 212 -0.56 -13.34 -7.65
C HIS A 212 0.95 -13.18 -7.59
N LEU A 213 1.42 -12.07 -7.03
CA LEU A 213 2.83 -11.88 -6.75
C LEU A 213 3.17 -12.43 -5.38
N GLY A 214 4.27 -13.15 -5.26
CA GLY A 214 4.79 -13.66 -4.00
C GLY A 214 6.09 -14.42 -4.21
N SER A 215 6.86 -14.65 -3.14
CA SER A 215 8.13 -15.39 -3.20
C SER A 215 7.91 -16.82 -3.68
N THR A 216 8.85 -17.33 -4.47
CA THR A 216 8.80 -18.70 -4.99
C THR A 216 10.14 -19.43 -4.88
N GLY A 217 10.12 -20.75 -5.07
CA GLY A 217 11.30 -21.57 -4.85
C GLY A 217 11.75 -21.59 -3.40
N CYS A 218 10.79 -21.58 -2.48
CA CYS A 218 11.04 -21.53 -1.05
C CYS A 218 11.39 -22.93 -0.51
N THR A 219 12.38 -23.00 0.36
CA THR A 219 12.85 -24.20 1.07
C THR A 219 12.85 -23.96 2.57
N GLY A 220 12.84 -25.03 3.36
CA GLY A 220 12.67 -25.00 4.80
C GLY A 220 11.23 -25.27 5.22
N ASN A 221 11.05 -25.71 6.45
CA ASN A 221 9.75 -26.01 7.05
C ASN A 221 9.52 -25.15 8.30
N PRO A 222 8.72 -24.07 8.22
CA PRO A 222 8.49 -23.20 9.36
C PRO A 222 7.73 -23.90 10.51
N VAL A 223 6.99 -24.98 10.21
CA VAL A 223 6.28 -25.78 11.25
C VAL A 223 7.27 -26.51 12.17
N THR A 224 8.42 -26.92 11.64
CA THR A 224 9.50 -27.56 12.43
C THR A 224 10.51 -26.54 12.97
N GLY A 225 10.30 -25.24 12.75
CA GLY A 225 11.19 -24.18 13.22
C GLY A 225 12.36 -23.89 12.26
N GLU A 226 12.37 -24.50 11.07
CA GLU A 226 13.39 -24.20 10.07
C GLU A 226 13.16 -22.81 9.45
N THR A 227 14.25 -22.09 9.21
CA THR A 227 14.18 -20.82 8.48
C THR A 227 13.82 -21.08 7.01
N VAL A 228 12.77 -20.43 6.56
CA VAL A 228 12.39 -20.47 5.15
C VAL A 228 13.22 -19.46 4.36
N SER A 229 13.80 -19.90 3.26
CA SER A 229 14.45 -19.04 2.27
C SER A 229 13.87 -19.29 0.89
N CYS A 230 13.71 -18.25 0.10
CA CYS A 230 13.15 -18.33 -1.24
C CYS A 230 14.20 -17.94 -2.29
N ALA A 231 14.36 -18.77 -3.30
CA ALA A 231 15.29 -18.51 -4.41
C ALA A 231 14.88 -17.26 -5.20
N ARG A 232 13.58 -16.98 -5.26
CA ARG A 232 13.00 -15.84 -5.93
C ARG A 232 12.18 -15.03 -4.93
N PRO A 233 12.70 -13.89 -4.47
CA PRO A 233 12.02 -13.06 -3.48
C PRO A 233 10.76 -12.36 -4.03
N ASP A 234 10.71 -12.09 -5.34
CA ASP A 234 9.58 -11.47 -6.07
C ASP A 234 9.01 -10.20 -5.39
N ARG A 235 9.85 -9.47 -4.65
CA ARG A 235 9.51 -8.20 -4.01
C ARG A 235 9.78 -7.05 -4.96
N MET A 236 8.77 -6.26 -5.25
CA MET A 236 8.84 -5.16 -6.20
C MET A 236 9.22 -3.86 -5.48
N ASP A 237 10.49 -3.47 -5.56
CA ASP A 237 10.93 -2.14 -5.12
C ASP A 237 10.65 -1.12 -6.22
N PHE A 238 10.15 0.08 -5.83
CA PHE A 238 9.97 1.18 -6.77
C PHE A 238 10.05 2.54 -6.09
N SER A 239 10.32 3.57 -6.90
CA SER A 239 10.37 4.96 -6.45
C SER A 239 9.57 5.85 -7.39
N LEU A 240 8.92 6.85 -6.81
CA LEU A 240 8.21 7.92 -7.52
C LEU A 240 8.93 9.23 -7.19
N SER A 241 9.80 9.69 -8.10
CA SER A 241 10.75 10.79 -7.86
C SER A 241 10.10 12.18 -7.79
N SER A 242 8.82 12.29 -8.14
CA SER A 242 8.08 13.57 -8.12
C SER A 242 6.73 13.32 -7.47
N PHE A 243 6.77 13.01 -6.16
CA PHE A 243 5.58 12.73 -5.38
C PHE A 243 5.43 13.68 -4.21
N ASN A 244 4.32 14.42 -4.17
CA ASN A 244 3.93 15.27 -3.06
C ASN A 244 2.80 14.60 -2.27
N VAL A 245 3.10 14.17 -1.04
CA VAL A 245 2.16 13.42 -0.19
C VAL A 245 0.89 14.21 0.16
N ALA A 246 0.94 15.55 0.15
CA ALA A 246 -0.21 16.39 0.48
C ALA A 246 -1.22 16.52 -0.66
N THR A 247 -0.74 16.53 -1.92
CA THR A 247 -1.56 16.89 -3.10
C THR A 247 -1.70 15.77 -4.12
N GLN A 248 -0.98 14.65 -3.93
CA GLN A 248 -0.94 13.56 -4.89
C GLN A 248 -1.22 12.21 -4.24
N LYS A 249 -1.68 11.27 -5.04
CA LYS A 249 -1.93 9.87 -4.70
C LYS A 249 -1.13 8.94 -5.61
N VAL A 250 -0.94 7.73 -5.16
CA VAL A 250 -0.36 6.62 -5.92
C VAL A 250 -1.48 5.90 -6.65
N VAL A 251 -1.36 5.75 -7.94
CA VAL A 251 -2.32 4.99 -8.75
C VAL A 251 -1.71 3.68 -9.18
N LEU A 252 -2.37 2.56 -8.88
CA LEU A 252 -2.14 1.26 -9.49
C LEU A 252 -2.91 1.21 -10.80
N ASP A 253 -2.20 1.02 -11.93
CA ASP A 253 -2.80 1.07 -13.28
C ASP A 253 -2.94 -0.32 -13.90
N LEU A 254 -4.16 -0.84 -13.96
CA LEU A 254 -4.47 -2.14 -14.54
C LEU A 254 -4.24 -2.18 -16.07
N ALA A 255 -4.40 -1.06 -16.77
CA ALA A 255 -4.09 -1.02 -18.20
C ALA A 255 -2.59 -1.20 -18.44
N ALA A 256 -1.75 -0.64 -17.56
CA ALA A 256 -0.32 -0.88 -17.59
C ALA A 256 0.02 -2.32 -17.18
N LEU A 257 -0.57 -2.83 -16.08
CA LEU A 257 -0.32 -4.19 -15.59
C LEU A 257 -0.52 -5.24 -16.69
N TYR A 258 -1.63 -5.14 -17.42
CA TYR A 258 -1.99 -6.11 -18.44
C TYR A 258 -1.45 -5.79 -19.84
N THR A 259 -0.54 -4.80 -19.95
CA THR A 259 0.10 -4.50 -21.25
C THR A 259 0.84 -5.74 -21.77
N GLY A 260 0.45 -6.21 -22.96
CA GLY A 260 1.04 -7.41 -23.58
C GLY A 260 0.46 -8.74 -23.11
N THR A 261 -0.48 -8.74 -22.15
CA THR A 261 -1.16 -9.93 -21.64
C THR A 261 -2.48 -10.18 -22.37
N ASN A 262 -2.70 -11.39 -22.86
CA ASN A 262 -4.01 -11.81 -23.36
C ASN A 262 -4.87 -12.33 -22.19
N LEU A 263 -5.85 -11.54 -21.76
CA LEU A 263 -6.70 -11.89 -20.61
C LEU A 263 -7.67 -13.05 -20.88
N ASN A 264 -7.91 -13.38 -22.13
CA ASN A 264 -8.82 -14.45 -22.52
C ASN A 264 -8.14 -15.79 -22.79
N GLU A 265 -6.84 -15.87 -22.57
CA GLU A 265 -6.04 -17.06 -22.85
C GLU A 265 -5.02 -17.31 -21.75
N ASP A 266 -4.86 -18.57 -21.36
CA ASP A 266 -3.86 -19.09 -20.45
C ASP A 266 -3.14 -20.22 -21.18
N LEU A 267 -1.86 -20.11 -21.34
CA LEU A 267 -1.04 -21.04 -22.15
C LEU A 267 -0.63 -22.30 -21.37
N GLY A 268 -1.06 -22.42 -20.13
CA GLY A 268 -0.85 -23.58 -19.26
C GLY A 268 0.02 -23.26 -18.04
N GLY A 269 0.05 -24.21 -17.12
CA GLY A 269 0.63 -23.98 -15.79
C GLY A 269 -0.42 -23.62 -14.76
N ALA A 270 -0.07 -22.74 -13.83
CA ALA A 270 -1.04 -22.13 -12.92
C ALA A 270 -1.90 -21.14 -13.71
N GLN A 271 -3.16 -20.99 -13.31
CA GLN A 271 -4.07 -20.10 -14.04
C GLN A 271 -3.66 -18.63 -13.85
N GLY A 272 -3.39 -17.93 -14.97
CA GLY A 272 -2.84 -16.58 -14.98
C GLY A 272 -1.36 -16.58 -14.54
N CYS A 273 -0.86 -15.51 -13.96
CA CYS A 273 0.50 -15.42 -13.44
C CYS A 273 0.52 -15.57 -11.92
N MET A 274 1.04 -16.68 -11.42
CA MET A 274 1.25 -16.95 -10.00
C MET A 274 2.74 -16.96 -9.61
N SER A 275 3.50 -16.02 -10.14
CA SER A 275 4.95 -15.86 -9.93
C SER A 275 5.79 -17.07 -10.36
N GLY A 276 5.28 -17.92 -11.23
CA GLY A 276 6.02 -19.07 -11.78
C GLY A 276 7.16 -18.63 -12.71
N ALA A 277 8.39 -19.15 -12.50
CA ALA A 277 9.55 -18.80 -13.34
C ALA A 277 9.40 -19.22 -14.80
N THR A 278 8.59 -20.24 -15.05
CA THR A 278 8.37 -20.84 -16.37
C THR A 278 6.95 -20.63 -16.86
N ASP A 279 6.16 -19.86 -16.12
CA ASP A 279 4.78 -19.55 -16.45
C ASP A 279 4.75 -18.50 -17.56
N PRO A 280 4.18 -18.79 -18.74
CA PRO A 280 4.20 -17.89 -19.88
C PRO A 280 3.55 -16.53 -19.61
N GLU A 281 2.45 -16.52 -18.83
CA GLU A 281 1.69 -15.32 -18.49
C GLU A 281 2.49 -14.35 -17.63
N CYS A 282 3.44 -14.86 -16.84
CA CYS A 282 4.28 -14.04 -15.98
C CYS A 282 5.28 -13.18 -16.75
N ASN A 283 5.65 -13.51 -17.99
CA ASN A 283 6.61 -12.71 -18.75
C ASN A 283 6.21 -11.25 -18.93
N ALA A 284 4.98 -11.01 -19.36
CA ALA A 284 4.46 -9.66 -19.56
C ALA A 284 4.27 -8.92 -18.22
N ILE A 285 3.74 -9.62 -17.23
CA ILE A 285 3.48 -9.05 -15.88
C ILE A 285 4.79 -8.64 -15.20
N PHE A 286 5.80 -9.52 -15.14
CA PHE A 286 7.08 -9.23 -14.49
C PHE A 286 7.83 -8.07 -15.16
N LYS A 287 7.69 -7.93 -16.49
CA LYS A 287 8.22 -6.77 -17.22
C LYS A 287 7.61 -5.47 -16.74
N VAL A 288 6.30 -5.40 -16.55
CA VAL A 288 5.60 -4.23 -16.02
C VAL A 288 6.02 -3.91 -14.59
N LEU A 289 6.28 -4.93 -13.78
CA LEU A 289 6.76 -4.79 -12.40
C LEU A 289 8.25 -4.42 -12.32
N ALA A 290 8.98 -4.40 -13.44
CA ALA A 290 10.44 -4.30 -13.48
C ALA A 290 11.13 -5.36 -12.59
N LEU A 291 10.60 -6.58 -12.60
CA LEU A 291 11.16 -7.75 -11.95
C LEU A 291 11.76 -8.72 -12.99
N ASP A 292 12.91 -9.25 -12.69
CA ASP A 292 13.49 -10.34 -13.46
C ASP A 292 12.76 -11.66 -13.15
N LEU A 293 12.12 -12.25 -14.15
CA LEU A 293 11.30 -13.44 -13.95
C LEU A 293 12.11 -14.64 -13.47
N THR A 294 13.38 -14.75 -13.81
CA THR A 294 14.24 -15.88 -13.44
C THR A 294 14.71 -15.77 -11.99
N THR A 295 15.09 -14.57 -11.56
CA THR A 295 15.70 -14.35 -10.24
C THR A 295 14.75 -13.76 -9.23
N GLY A 296 13.59 -13.24 -9.63
CA GLY A 296 12.63 -12.53 -8.76
C GLY A 296 13.18 -11.22 -8.17
N LYS A 297 14.24 -10.66 -8.74
CA LYS A 297 14.89 -9.45 -8.24
C LYS A 297 14.47 -8.23 -9.05
N PRO A 298 14.40 -7.04 -8.43
CA PRO A 298 14.16 -5.81 -9.16
C PRO A 298 15.23 -5.54 -10.23
N ILE A 299 14.81 -5.24 -11.45
CA ILE A 299 15.68 -4.79 -12.54
C ILE A 299 16.02 -3.32 -12.29
N ASN A 300 17.29 -2.98 -12.28
CA ASN A 300 17.78 -1.60 -12.05
C ASN A 300 17.13 -0.94 -10.80
N GLY A 301 16.97 -1.71 -9.71
CA GLY A 301 16.36 -1.22 -8.47
C GLY A 301 14.88 -0.83 -8.60
N GLY A 302 14.14 -1.48 -9.52
CA GLY A 302 12.72 -1.19 -9.79
C GLY A 302 12.49 0.01 -10.71
N SER A 303 13.56 0.60 -11.24
CA SER A 303 13.46 1.65 -12.25
C SER A 303 12.87 1.09 -13.53
N GLY A 304 11.88 1.77 -14.09
CA GLY A 304 11.18 1.33 -15.29
C GLY A 304 9.89 0.53 -15.05
N GLN A 305 9.49 0.31 -13.80
CA GLN A 305 8.15 -0.18 -13.51
C GLN A 305 7.09 0.78 -14.04
N THR A 306 5.98 0.25 -14.50
CA THR A 306 4.87 1.04 -15.06
C THR A 306 3.53 0.78 -14.36
N LEU A 307 3.51 -0.11 -13.36
CA LEU A 307 2.32 -0.45 -12.57
C LEU A 307 1.84 0.75 -11.76
N PHE A 308 2.78 1.42 -11.07
CA PHE A 308 2.45 2.55 -10.19
C PHE A 308 2.86 3.88 -10.82
N ARG A 309 1.96 4.85 -10.75
CA ARG A 309 2.16 6.22 -11.18
C ARG A 309 1.57 7.23 -10.21
N VAL A 310 1.88 8.50 -10.41
CA VAL A 310 1.39 9.61 -9.58
C VAL A 310 0.21 10.28 -10.28
N GLU A 311 -0.80 10.67 -9.50
CA GLU A 311 -1.93 11.50 -9.94
C GLU A 311 -2.31 12.52 -8.86
N GLY A 312 -2.90 13.65 -9.22
CA GLY A 312 -3.46 14.61 -8.26
C GLY A 312 -4.61 13.99 -7.43
N LYS A 313 -4.77 14.45 -6.20
CA LYS A 313 -5.90 14.10 -5.32
C LYS A 313 -7.19 14.73 -5.79
#